data_a1dde80642267b8bdd88c42769a67b3a
#
_entry.id   a1dde80642267b8bdd88c42769a67b3a
#
_cell.length_a   1.000
_cell.length_b   1.000
_cell.length_c   1.000
_cell.angle_alpha   90.00
_cell.angle_beta   90.00
_cell.angle_gamma   90.00
#
_symmetry.space_group_name_H-M   'P 1'
#
loop_
_entity.id
_entity.type
_entity.pdbx_description
1 polymer ?
#
loop_
_entity_poly.entity_id
_entity_poly.type
_entity_poly.pdbx_seq_one_letter_code
_entity_poly.pdbx_strand_id
1 'polypeptide(L)'
;MGKIFVIGIGPGDKNTMTEGAVSALEASDVIVGYRTYIDLVRDRFPGKDLLESSMRSETERCRKCIELAKEGMTVALICSGDAGVYGMASPMLEIGAAEGFHDIEIIPGVTAALSGAALLGAPVGHDFCTISLSDLLTPWEVIEERLRCAAKGDFCIVLYNPSSNKRSGHLEKACKILLSVLPGDRPCGYVKNIGRNGCEKGLSTLSELAGINADMATTVFIGNSSSFIRNERLITPRGYKYNNKTMNPGGEIS
;
A
#
# COMPACT_ATOMS: atom_id res chain seq x y z
N MET A 1 -30.24 12.41 6.52
CA MET A 1 -28.97 12.55 5.79
C MET A 1 -28.32 11.18 5.75
N GLY A 2 -27.79 10.77 4.63
CA GLY A 2 -27.10 9.50 4.50
C GLY A 2 -25.69 9.56 5.08
N LYS A 3 -24.95 8.47 4.96
CA LYS A 3 -23.61 8.27 5.54
C LYS A 3 -22.62 7.84 4.45
N ILE A 4 -21.34 8.18 4.62
CA ILE A 4 -20.26 7.70 3.74
C ILE A 4 -19.32 6.81 4.55
N PHE A 5 -19.12 5.59 4.06
CA PHE A 5 -18.01 4.72 4.49
C PHE A 5 -16.86 4.83 3.50
N VAL A 6 -15.67 5.16 3.95
CA VAL A 6 -14.45 5.09 3.13
C VAL A 6 -13.72 3.80 3.47
N ILE A 7 -13.76 2.85 2.55
CA ILE A 7 -13.47 1.46 2.86
C ILE A 7 -12.18 1.00 2.17
N GLY A 8 -11.20 0.55 2.96
CA GLY A 8 -10.08 -0.22 2.47
C GLY A 8 -10.49 -1.68 2.24
N ILE A 9 -10.55 -2.11 0.97
CA ILE A 9 -10.99 -3.47 0.62
C ILE A 9 -9.88 -4.52 0.67
N GLY A 10 -8.70 -4.18 1.19
CA GLY A 10 -7.54 -5.06 1.14
C GLY A 10 -6.87 -5.11 -0.23
N PRO A 11 -5.85 -5.97 -0.41
CA PRO A 11 -5.02 -5.99 -1.62
C PRO A 11 -5.72 -6.58 -2.85
N GLY A 12 -6.79 -7.36 -2.66
CA GLY A 12 -7.56 -7.94 -3.76
C GLY A 12 -8.12 -9.34 -3.51
N ASP A 13 -7.55 -10.11 -2.58
CA ASP A 13 -8.10 -11.40 -2.16
C ASP A 13 -9.26 -11.19 -1.18
N LYS A 14 -10.38 -11.84 -1.44
CA LYS A 14 -11.58 -11.81 -0.59
C LYS A 14 -11.31 -12.24 0.87
N ASN A 15 -10.34 -13.11 1.08
CA ASN A 15 -9.96 -13.59 2.43
C ASN A 15 -9.14 -12.57 3.23
N THR A 16 -8.64 -11.51 2.59
CA THR A 16 -7.88 -10.43 3.22
C THR A 16 -8.72 -9.17 3.43
N MET A 17 -10.01 -9.19 3.08
CA MET A 17 -10.96 -8.13 3.41
C MET A 17 -11.35 -8.26 4.89
N THR A 18 -11.29 -7.17 5.64
CA THR A 18 -11.69 -7.17 7.05
C THR A 18 -13.20 -7.37 7.20
N GLU A 19 -13.65 -7.96 8.30
CA GLU A 19 -15.08 -8.10 8.60
C GLU A 19 -15.79 -6.75 8.63
N GLY A 20 -15.12 -5.71 9.15
CA GLY A 20 -15.64 -4.35 9.12
C GLY A 20 -15.87 -3.82 7.70
N ALA A 21 -14.95 -4.11 6.78
CA ALA A 21 -15.12 -3.73 5.37
C ALA A 21 -16.30 -4.48 4.72
N VAL A 22 -16.47 -5.77 5.00
CA VAL A 22 -17.61 -6.54 4.51
C VAL A 22 -18.92 -5.98 5.03
N SER A 23 -19.03 -5.77 6.35
CA SER A 23 -20.24 -5.24 6.99
C SER A 23 -20.62 -3.85 6.47
N ALA A 24 -19.62 -2.96 6.26
CA ALA A 24 -19.86 -1.64 5.71
C ALA A 24 -20.33 -1.68 4.25
N LEU A 25 -19.78 -2.59 3.44
CA LEU A 25 -20.23 -2.82 2.06
C LEU A 25 -21.64 -3.37 2.01
N GLU A 26 -21.98 -4.31 2.88
CA GLU A 26 -23.34 -4.86 3.00
C GLU A 26 -24.36 -3.81 3.42
N ALA A 27 -23.99 -2.91 4.34
CA ALA A 27 -24.85 -1.84 4.84
C ALA A 27 -25.06 -0.69 3.85
N SER A 28 -24.23 -0.61 2.79
CA SER A 28 -24.28 0.50 1.82
C SER A 28 -25.32 0.25 0.73
N ASP A 29 -25.97 1.33 0.26
CA ASP A 29 -26.90 1.29 -0.88
C ASP A 29 -26.13 1.26 -2.19
N VAL A 30 -25.03 2.02 -2.27
CA VAL A 30 -24.21 2.17 -3.49
C VAL A 30 -22.73 2.05 -3.17
N ILE A 31 -21.98 1.40 -4.07
CA ILE A 31 -20.52 1.27 -3.99
C ILE A 31 -19.89 2.13 -5.09
N VAL A 32 -19.06 3.09 -4.70
CA VAL A 32 -18.36 4.04 -5.58
C VAL A 32 -16.85 3.74 -5.55
N GLY A 33 -16.22 3.64 -6.71
CA GLY A 33 -14.79 3.35 -6.74
C GLY A 33 -14.14 3.49 -8.11
N TYR A 34 -12.81 3.34 -8.12
CA TYR A 34 -12.09 3.14 -9.37
C TYR A 34 -12.48 1.79 -9.98
N ARG A 35 -12.70 1.75 -11.31
CA ARG A 35 -13.20 0.57 -12.02
C ARG A 35 -12.50 -0.73 -11.62
N THR A 36 -11.16 -0.74 -11.59
CA THR A 36 -10.39 -1.94 -11.21
C THR A 36 -10.70 -2.42 -9.77
N TYR A 37 -11.09 -1.52 -8.86
CA TYR A 37 -11.44 -1.88 -7.48
C TYR A 37 -12.89 -2.34 -7.38
N ILE A 38 -13.78 -1.76 -8.17
CA ILE A 38 -15.16 -2.23 -8.31
C ILE A 38 -15.18 -3.68 -8.81
N ASP A 39 -14.34 -4.02 -9.79
CA ASP A 39 -14.25 -5.39 -10.32
C ASP A 39 -13.83 -6.43 -9.26
N LEU A 40 -13.09 -6.02 -8.21
CA LEU A 40 -12.71 -6.90 -7.10
C LEU A 40 -13.87 -7.25 -6.14
N VAL A 41 -14.92 -6.45 -6.13
CA VAL A 41 -16.04 -6.60 -5.19
C VAL A 41 -17.37 -6.94 -5.88
N ARG A 42 -17.48 -6.73 -7.18
CA ARG A 42 -18.71 -6.91 -7.98
C ARG A 42 -19.43 -8.24 -7.72
N ASP A 43 -18.71 -9.34 -7.83
CA ASP A 43 -19.29 -10.68 -7.70
C ASP A 43 -19.64 -11.06 -6.25
N ARG A 44 -19.04 -10.34 -5.28
CA ARG A 44 -19.26 -10.59 -3.86
C ARG A 44 -20.50 -9.89 -3.31
N PHE A 45 -20.86 -8.76 -3.90
CA PHE A 45 -21.99 -7.93 -3.45
C PHE A 45 -23.02 -7.76 -4.59
N PRO A 46 -23.65 -8.87 -5.04
CA PRO A 46 -24.65 -8.81 -6.11
C PRO A 46 -25.87 -8.00 -5.64
N GLY A 47 -26.42 -7.20 -6.53
CA GLY A 47 -27.60 -6.36 -6.23
C GLY A 47 -27.29 -5.00 -5.60
N LYS A 48 -26.02 -4.65 -5.40
CA LYS A 48 -25.61 -3.28 -5.05
C LYS A 48 -25.44 -2.42 -6.30
N ASP A 49 -25.83 -1.18 -6.22
CA ASP A 49 -25.54 -0.20 -7.25
C ASP A 49 -24.04 0.09 -7.27
N LEU A 50 -23.42 -0.02 -8.45
CA LEU A 50 -21.98 0.17 -8.63
C LEU A 50 -21.71 1.40 -9.50
N LEU A 51 -21.03 2.40 -8.94
CA LEU A 51 -20.61 3.60 -9.66
C LEU A 51 -19.11 3.59 -9.90
N GLU A 52 -18.75 3.35 -11.15
CA GLU A 52 -17.36 3.31 -11.59
C GLU A 52 -16.88 4.71 -11.99
N SER A 53 -15.61 5.00 -11.69
CA SER A 53 -14.95 6.22 -12.16
C SER A 53 -13.59 5.88 -12.74
N SER A 54 -13.06 6.79 -13.56
CA SER A 54 -11.72 6.69 -14.11
C SER A 54 -10.63 6.96 -13.05
N MET A 55 -9.40 6.59 -13.39
CA MET A 55 -8.22 7.00 -12.63
C MET A 55 -8.05 8.53 -12.69
N ARG A 56 -7.57 9.15 -11.61
CA ARG A 56 -7.37 10.61 -11.47
C ARG A 56 -8.66 11.43 -11.35
N SER A 57 -9.76 10.81 -10.98
CA SER A 57 -11.04 11.47 -10.68
C SER A 57 -11.35 11.42 -9.18
N GLU A 58 -10.31 11.49 -8.32
CA GLU A 58 -10.46 11.34 -6.87
C GLU A 58 -11.40 12.41 -6.29
N THR A 59 -11.20 13.66 -6.66
CA THR A 59 -12.03 14.79 -6.20
C THR A 59 -13.48 14.66 -6.66
N GLU A 60 -13.70 14.33 -7.93
CA GLU A 60 -15.04 14.14 -8.50
C GLU A 60 -15.76 12.97 -7.84
N ARG A 61 -15.02 11.89 -7.58
CA ARG A 61 -15.52 10.70 -6.88
C ARG A 61 -15.97 11.03 -5.47
N CYS A 62 -15.19 11.83 -4.71
CA CYS A 62 -15.57 12.27 -3.37
C CYS A 62 -16.83 13.14 -3.40
N ARG A 63 -16.92 14.12 -4.32
CA ARG A 63 -18.11 14.95 -4.47
C ARG A 63 -19.34 14.14 -4.81
N LYS A 64 -19.21 13.15 -5.71
CA LYS A 64 -20.33 12.26 -6.04
C LYS A 64 -20.84 11.47 -4.85
N CYS A 65 -19.93 11.00 -3.98
CA CYS A 65 -20.33 10.36 -2.71
C CYS A 65 -21.12 11.32 -1.81
N ILE A 66 -20.69 12.59 -1.72
CA ILE A 66 -21.38 13.59 -0.90
C ILE A 66 -22.77 13.91 -1.46
N GLU A 67 -22.91 14.04 -2.79
CA GLU A 67 -24.22 14.25 -3.44
C GLU A 67 -25.19 13.13 -3.06
N LEU A 68 -24.80 11.87 -3.27
CA LEU A 68 -25.62 10.71 -2.97
C LEU A 68 -25.97 10.62 -1.47
N ALA A 69 -25.04 10.94 -0.60
CA ALA A 69 -25.29 10.94 0.84
C ALA A 69 -26.24 12.09 1.25
N LYS A 70 -26.18 13.25 0.62
CA LYS A 70 -27.16 14.34 0.81
C LYS A 70 -28.57 13.95 0.35
N GLU A 71 -28.70 13.04 -0.62
CA GLU A 71 -29.97 12.44 -1.06
C GLU A 71 -30.48 11.37 -0.09
N GLY A 72 -29.73 11.03 0.98
CA GLY A 72 -30.12 10.09 2.01
C GLY A 72 -29.54 8.69 1.90
N MET A 73 -28.69 8.43 0.88
CA MET A 73 -28.08 7.12 0.66
C MET A 73 -26.90 6.84 1.60
N THR A 74 -26.70 5.58 1.95
CA THR A 74 -25.48 5.09 2.57
C THR A 74 -24.49 4.70 1.47
N VAL A 75 -23.34 5.39 1.38
CA VAL A 75 -22.39 5.29 0.28
C VAL A 75 -21.11 4.61 0.74
N ALA A 76 -20.68 3.57 0.03
CA ALA A 76 -19.35 2.98 0.19
C ALA A 76 -18.38 3.56 -0.84
N LEU A 77 -17.40 4.34 -0.41
CA LEU A 77 -16.28 4.77 -1.24
C LEU A 77 -15.13 3.79 -1.04
N ILE A 78 -14.84 2.95 -2.04
CA ILE A 78 -13.83 1.90 -1.92
C ILE A 78 -12.46 2.30 -2.49
N CYS A 79 -11.40 1.79 -1.86
CA CYS A 79 -10.03 1.81 -2.39
C CYS A 79 -9.30 0.50 -2.05
N SER A 80 -8.33 0.13 -2.87
CA SER A 80 -7.49 -1.05 -2.63
C SER A 80 -6.57 -0.81 -1.43
N GLY A 81 -6.23 -1.87 -0.72
CA GLY A 81 -5.41 -1.81 0.48
C GLY A 81 -6.16 -1.21 1.66
N ASP A 82 -5.57 -0.22 2.29
CA ASP A 82 -6.11 0.52 3.42
C ASP A 82 -6.58 1.91 2.98
N ALA A 83 -7.69 2.39 3.55
CA ALA A 83 -8.26 3.68 3.19
C ALA A 83 -7.38 4.88 3.57
N GLY A 84 -6.57 4.76 4.64
CA GLY A 84 -5.68 5.81 5.15
C GLY A 84 -4.27 5.76 4.57
N VAL A 85 -3.85 4.63 3.97
CA VAL A 85 -2.48 4.49 3.41
C VAL A 85 -2.49 4.75 1.91
N TYR A 86 -2.26 5.99 1.51
CA TYR A 86 -2.33 6.48 0.12
C TYR A 86 -3.69 6.20 -0.55
N GLY A 87 -4.74 6.03 0.25
CA GLY A 87 -6.10 5.74 -0.18
C GLY A 87 -6.99 6.98 -0.23
N MET A 88 -8.30 6.76 -0.09
CA MET A 88 -9.31 7.80 -0.28
C MET A 88 -9.74 8.52 1.01
N ALA A 89 -9.21 8.12 2.19
CA ALA A 89 -9.64 8.70 3.47
C ALA A 89 -9.33 10.21 3.57
N SER A 90 -8.07 10.60 3.32
CA SER A 90 -7.67 12.02 3.37
C SER A 90 -8.45 12.89 2.38
N PRO A 91 -8.49 12.57 1.06
CA PRO A 91 -9.28 13.36 0.12
C PRO A 91 -10.76 13.47 0.49
N MET A 92 -11.37 12.38 0.99
CA MET A 92 -12.78 12.41 1.37
C MET A 92 -13.03 13.30 2.58
N LEU A 93 -12.20 13.24 3.60
CA LEU A 93 -12.30 14.07 4.79
C LEU A 93 -12.07 15.55 4.47
N GLU A 94 -11.06 15.87 3.63
CA GLU A 94 -10.75 17.24 3.21
C GLU A 94 -11.91 17.85 2.42
N ILE A 95 -12.46 17.13 1.45
CA ILE A 95 -13.58 17.62 0.63
C ILE A 95 -14.88 17.67 1.45
N GLY A 96 -15.12 16.67 2.30
CA GLY A 96 -16.25 16.66 3.22
C GLY A 96 -16.27 17.88 4.14
N ALA A 97 -15.12 18.22 4.73
CA ALA A 97 -14.97 19.41 5.55
C ALA A 97 -15.24 20.70 4.76
N ALA A 98 -14.72 20.79 3.53
CA ALA A 98 -14.93 21.96 2.66
C ALA A 98 -16.39 22.12 2.22
N GLU A 99 -17.14 21.02 2.08
CA GLU A 99 -18.56 21.02 1.65
C GLU A 99 -19.55 20.88 2.81
N GLY A 100 -19.08 20.92 4.06
CA GLY A 100 -19.91 20.86 5.26
C GLY A 100 -20.59 19.50 5.48
N PHE A 101 -19.99 18.41 4.96
CA PHE A 101 -20.49 17.06 5.16
C PHE A 101 -19.56 16.30 6.12
N HIS A 102 -20.10 15.79 7.24
CA HIS A 102 -19.30 15.24 8.34
C HIS A 102 -19.62 13.78 8.71
N ASP A 103 -20.70 13.20 8.17
CA ASP A 103 -21.04 11.80 8.46
C ASP A 103 -20.21 10.84 7.57
N ILE A 104 -18.92 10.81 7.87
CA ILE A 104 -17.90 10.03 7.16
C ILE A 104 -17.22 9.12 8.16
N GLU A 105 -17.23 7.82 7.88
CA GLU A 105 -16.54 6.81 8.68
C GLU A 105 -15.46 6.12 7.83
N ILE A 106 -14.26 5.98 8.42
CA ILE A 106 -13.13 5.33 7.76
C ILE A 106 -13.06 3.88 8.24
N ILE A 107 -13.13 2.94 7.29
CA ILE A 107 -13.05 1.50 7.57
C ILE A 107 -11.68 1.00 7.10
N PRO A 108 -10.85 0.49 8.01
CA PRO A 108 -9.49 0.05 7.68
C PRO A 108 -9.49 -1.21 6.82
N GLY A 109 -8.46 -1.32 5.99
CA GLY A 109 -8.16 -2.51 5.19
C GLY A 109 -6.73 -2.98 5.38
N VAL A 110 -6.38 -4.14 4.86
CA VAL A 110 -4.99 -4.64 4.90
C VAL A 110 -4.20 -3.99 3.77
N THR A 111 -3.28 -3.11 4.13
CA THR A 111 -2.44 -2.38 3.17
C THR A 111 -1.44 -3.29 2.46
N ALA A 112 -1.02 -2.93 1.25
CA ALA A 112 -0.02 -3.66 0.46
C ALA A 112 1.32 -3.85 1.20
N ALA A 113 1.71 -2.93 2.08
CA ALA A 113 2.91 -3.07 2.90
C ALA A 113 2.85 -4.33 3.78
N LEU A 114 1.73 -4.58 4.47
CA LEU A 114 1.58 -5.72 5.35
C LEU A 114 1.28 -7.01 4.59
N SER A 115 0.42 -6.93 3.57
CA SER A 115 0.08 -8.08 2.73
C SER A 115 1.27 -8.61 1.93
N GLY A 116 2.06 -7.71 1.33
CA GLY A 116 3.26 -8.07 0.59
C GLY A 116 4.38 -8.58 1.52
N ALA A 117 4.54 -7.97 2.70
CA ALA A 117 5.48 -8.43 3.71
C ALA A 117 5.23 -9.89 4.09
N ALA A 118 3.96 -10.27 4.31
CA ALA A 118 3.58 -11.65 4.64
C ALA A 118 3.94 -12.66 3.54
N LEU A 119 3.87 -12.25 2.27
CA LEU A 119 4.26 -13.10 1.13
C LEU A 119 5.77 -13.28 1.02
N LEU A 120 6.56 -12.28 1.44
CA LEU A 120 8.03 -12.32 1.42
C LEU A 120 8.63 -12.95 2.67
N GLY A 121 7.88 -13.02 3.77
CA GLY A 121 8.34 -13.50 5.07
C GLY A 121 8.01 -12.52 6.20
N ALA A 122 9.01 -11.82 6.74
CA ALA A 122 8.82 -10.82 7.79
C ALA A 122 9.78 -9.62 7.59
N PRO A 123 9.76 -8.92 6.44
CA PRO A 123 10.67 -7.80 6.17
C PRO A 123 10.41 -6.56 7.03
N VAL A 124 9.21 -6.42 7.60
CA VAL A 124 8.79 -5.29 8.44
C VAL A 124 8.68 -5.70 9.92
N GLY A 125 9.50 -6.63 10.34
CA GLY A 125 9.53 -7.14 11.72
C GLY A 125 10.10 -6.15 12.75
N HIS A 126 10.70 -5.06 12.31
CA HIS A 126 11.23 -3.93 13.10
C HIS A 126 10.63 -2.60 12.61
N ASP A 127 11.17 -1.47 13.04
CA ASP A 127 10.70 -0.15 12.60
C ASP A 127 10.73 -0.04 11.08
N PHE A 128 9.63 0.40 10.50
CA PHE A 128 9.52 0.55 9.06
C PHE A 128 8.78 1.84 8.69
N CYS A 129 9.02 2.31 7.48
CA CYS A 129 8.30 3.43 6.89
C CYS A 129 7.76 3.08 5.50
N THR A 130 6.71 3.79 5.08
CA THR A 130 6.17 3.74 3.72
C THR A 130 6.49 5.02 2.98
N ILE A 131 6.96 4.91 1.74
CA ILE A 131 7.25 6.07 0.87
C ILE A 131 6.60 5.82 -0.49
N SER A 132 5.75 6.75 -0.93
CA SER A 132 5.23 6.75 -2.28
C SER A 132 6.21 7.44 -3.23
N LEU A 133 6.55 6.78 -4.33
CA LEU A 133 7.37 7.36 -5.40
C LEU A 133 6.55 8.18 -6.40
N SER A 134 5.27 8.43 -6.11
CA SER A 134 4.42 9.27 -6.96
C SER A 134 4.75 10.75 -6.77
N ASP A 135 5.21 11.39 -7.84
CA ASP A 135 5.53 12.82 -7.90
C ASP A 135 4.37 13.70 -8.41
N LEU A 136 3.14 13.17 -8.42
CA LEU A 136 1.96 13.91 -8.91
C LEU A 136 1.56 15.03 -7.94
N LEU A 137 1.66 14.80 -6.64
CA LEU A 137 1.25 15.74 -5.60
C LEU A 137 2.41 16.11 -4.65
N THR A 138 3.54 15.42 -4.76
CA THR A 138 4.71 15.64 -3.91
C THR A 138 5.93 15.87 -4.82
N PRO A 139 6.64 17.00 -4.72
CA PRO A 139 7.86 17.23 -5.49
C PRO A 139 8.88 16.11 -5.29
N TRP A 140 9.63 15.77 -6.36
CA TRP A 140 10.61 14.67 -6.32
C TRP A 140 11.70 14.91 -5.28
N GLU A 141 12.12 16.15 -5.07
CA GLU A 141 13.14 16.55 -4.08
C GLU A 141 12.71 16.19 -2.65
N VAL A 142 11.41 16.29 -2.36
CA VAL A 142 10.85 15.89 -1.06
C VAL A 142 10.85 14.37 -0.91
N ILE A 143 10.56 13.63 -1.98
CA ILE A 143 10.63 12.16 -2.00
C ILE A 143 12.07 11.70 -1.80
N GLU A 144 13.02 12.33 -2.49
CA GLU A 144 14.45 12.05 -2.35
C GLU A 144 14.94 12.24 -0.91
N GLU A 145 14.58 13.35 -0.28
CA GLU A 145 14.98 13.61 1.12
C GLU A 145 14.37 12.56 2.07
N ARG A 146 13.13 12.18 1.88
CA ARG A 146 12.49 11.09 2.65
C ARG A 146 13.23 9.77 2.50
N LEU A 147 13.65 9.41 1.28
CA LEU A 147 14.44 8.20 1.02
C LEU A 147 15.78 8.24 1.76
N ARG A 148 16.51 9.38 1.70
CA ARG A 148 17.78 9.56 2.42
C ARG A 148 17.62 9.49 3.94
N CYS A 149 16.60 10.14 4.48
CA CYS A 149 16.31 10.12 5.91
C CYS A 149 15.95 8.71 6.40
N ALA A 150 15.09 7.99 5.67
CA ALA A 150 14.73 6.62 6.00
C ALA A 150 15.92 5.66 5.95
N ALA A 151 16.80 5.81 4.95
CA ALA A 151 18.02 5.02 4.83
C ALA A 151 19.00 5.31 5.97
N LYS A 152 19.24 6.59 6.31
CA LYS A 152 20.10 7.00 7.42
C LYS A 152 19.56 6.55 8.78
N GLY A 153 18.23 6.52 8.95
CA GLY A 153 17.55 6.04 10.16
C GLY A 153 17.51 4.53 10.28
N ASP A 154 18.05 3.79 9.30
CA ASP A 154 18.06 2.32 9.25
C ASP A 154 16.65 1.68 9.33
N PHE A 155 15.63 2.35 8.79
CA PHE A 155 14.29 1.80 8.68
C PHE A 155 14.21 0.70 7.61
N CYS A 156 13.34 -0.27 7.82
CA CYS A 156 12.82 -1.06 6.70
C CYS A 156 11.95 -0.14 5.83
N ILE A 157 12.21 -0.07 4.53
CA ILE A 157 11.53 0.88 3.64
C ILE A 157 10.58 0.13 2.73
N VAL A 158 9.31 0.56 2.68
CA VAL A 158 8.31 0.01 1.76
C VAL A 158 7.94 1.09 0.73
N LEU A 159 8.25 0.82 -0.55
CA LEU A 159 7.99 1.75 -1.64
C LEU A 159 6.66 1.42 -2.32
N TYR A 160 5.81 2.43 -2.42
CA TYR A 160 4.56 2.42 -3.18
C TYR A 160 4.72 3.18 -4.50
N ASN A 161 3.91 2.82 -5.49
CA ASN A 161 3.90 3.46 -6.80
C ASN A 161 5.29 3.51 -7.47
N PRO A 162 6.06 2.41 -7.48
CA PRO A 162 7.45 2.42 -7.93
C PRO A 162 7.61 2.74 -9.41
N SER A 163 6.57 2.51 -10.22
CA SER A 163 6.58 2.77 -11.66
C SER A 163 5.17 2.98 -12.19
N SER A 164 5.07 3.66 -13.33
CA SER A 164 3.87 3.74 -14.17
C SER A 164 4.29 4.06 -15.61
N ASN A 165 3.36 3.98 -16.57
CA ASN A 165 3.65 4.30 -17.99
C ASN A 165 4.33 5.66 -18.20
N LYS A 166 4.03 6.66 -17.35
CA LYS A 166 4.63 8.00 -17.42
C LYS A 166 5.81 8.19 -16.46
N ARG A 167 6.11 7.22 -15.60
CA ARG A 167 7.11 7.27 -14.51
C ARG A 167 7.91 5.97 -14.44
N SER A 168 8.35 5.48 -15.58
CA SER A 168 9.08 4.20 -15.69
C SER A 168 10.43 4.19 -14.95
N GLY A 169 11.08 5.35 -14.80
CA GLY A 169 12.40 5.48 -14.15
C GLY A 169 12.40 5.81 -12.65
N HIS A 170 11.23 5.87 -11.98
CA HIS A 170 11.18 6.32 -10.58
C HIS A 170 11.80 5.33 -9.61
N LEU A 171 11.62 4.02 -9.82
CA LEU A 171 12.29 3.00 -9.01
C LEU A 171 13.81 3.07 -9.17
N GLU A 172 14.32 3.19 -10.40
CA GLU A 172 15.75 3.32 -10.67
C GLU A 172 16.35 4.55 -9.97
N LYS A 173 15.66 5.70 -10.04
CA LYS A 173 16.07 6.92 -9.32
C LYS A 173 16.10 6.69 -7.82
N ALA A 174 15.07 6.06 -7.24
CA ALA A 174 15.02 5.76 -5.82
C ALA A 174 16.16 4.82 -5.40
N CYS A 175 16.45 3.78 -6.18
CA CYS A 175 17.58 2.87 -5.94
C CYS A 175 18.93 3.61 -5.97
N LYS A 176 19.15 4.51 -6.92
CA LYS A 176 20.38 5.34 -6.97
C LYS A 176 20.55 6.21 -5.72
N ILE A 177 19.46 6.80 -5.22
CA ILE A 177 19.47 7.60 -3.99
C ILE A 177 19.81 6.70 -2.79
N LEU A 178 19.14 5.55 -2.67
CA LEU A 178 19.36 4.61 -1.57
C LEU A 178 20.80 4.04 -1.59
N LEU A 179 21.34 3.70 -2.77
CA LEU A 179 22.72 3.22 -2.94
C LEU A 179 23.79 4.26 -2.56
N SER A 180 23.44 5.54 -2.50
CA SER A 180 24.37 6.56 -1.96
C SER A 180 24.50 6.53 -0.43
N VAL A 181 23.65 5.74 0.27
CA VAL A 181 23.58 5.66 1.73
C VAL A 181 23.73 4.22 2.22
N LEU A 182 23.13 3.27 1.51
CA LEU A 182 23.06 1.85 1.88
C LEU A 182 23.99 1.00 1.02
N PRO A 183 24.49 -0.14 1.54
CA PRO A 183 25.29 -1.07 0.76
C PRO A 183 24.46 -1.74 -0.36
N GLY A 184 25.13 -2.08 -1.46
CA GLY A 184 24.47 -2.64 -2.64
C GLY A 184 23.90 -4.05 -2.45
N ASP A 185 24.44 -4.81 -1.51
CA ASP A 185 23.98 -6.16 -1.12
C ASP A 185 22.83 -6.14 -0.11
N ARG A 186 22.30 -4.96 0.25
CA ARG A 186 21.14 -4.82 1.14
C ARG A 186 20.00 -5.71 0.67
N PRO A 187 19.48 -6.62 1.54
CA PRO A 187 18.39 -7.51 1.16
C PRO A 187 17.11 -6.75 0.82
N CYS A 188 16.53 -7.09 -0.32
CA CYS A 188 15.31 -6.49 -0.85
C CYS A 188 14.33 -7.55 -1.32
N GLY A 189 13.08 -7.15 -1.55
CA GLY A 189 12.08 -7.97 -2.18
C GLY A 189 11.01 -7.12 -2.83
N TYR A 190 10.22 -7.74 -3.69
CA TYR A 190 9.06 -7.08 -4.29
C TYR A 190 7.90 -8.06 -4.44
N VAL A 191 6.70 -7.53 -4.43
CA VAL A 191 5.48 -8.28 -4.72
C VAL A 191 4.61 -7.46 -5.66
N LYS A 192 4.15 -8.10 -6.71
CA LYS A 192 3.25 -7.53 -7.73
C LYS A 192 1.90 -8.21 -7.66
N ASN A 193 0.82 -7.48 -7.92
CA ASN A 193 -0.56 -7.99 -7.94
C ASN A 193 -0.95 -8.76 -6.65
N ILE A 194 -0.60 -8.23 -5.49
CA ILE A 194 -0.89 -8.85 -4.19
C ILE A 194 -2.39 -9.19 -4.10
N GLY A 195 -2.71 -10.45 -3.83
CA GLY A 195 -4.09 -10.92 -3.68
C GLY A 195 -4.92 -10.92 -4.98
N ARG A 196 -4.28 -10.78 -6.14
CA ARG A 196 -4.92 -10.76 -7.47
C ARG A 196 -4.35 -11.84 -8.37
N ASN A 197 -5.03 -12.09 -9.50
CA ASN A 197 -4.50 -12.98 -10.54
C ASN A 197 -3.13 -12.46 -11.03
N GLY A 198 -2.19 -13.40 -11.24
CA GLY A 198 -0.82 -13.06 -11.62
C GLY A 198 -0.02 -12.43 -10.47
N CYS A 199 -0.26 -12.84 -9.23
CA CYS A 199 0.58 -12.45 -8.10
C CYS A 199 1.99 -13.02 -8.27
N GLU A 200 2.98 -12.14 -8.31
CA GLU A 200 4.40 -12.46 -8.45
C GLU A 200 5.18 -11.88 -7.28
N LYS A 201 6.20 -12.60 -6.82
CA LYS A 201 7.12 -12.11 -5.81
C LYS A 201 8.56 -12.46 -6.17
N GLY A 202 9.50 -11.62 -5.75
CA GLY A 202 10.93 -11.87 -5.92
C GLY A 202 11.73 -11.32 -4.76
N LEU A 203 12.88 -11.96 -4.54
CA LEU A 203 13.92 -11.49 -3.61
C LEU A 203 15.09 -10.99 -4.45
N SER A 204 15.79 -9.98 -3.94
CA SER A 204 16.81 -9.25 -4.68
C SER A 204 17.77 -8.56 -3.70
N THR A 205 18.82 -7.99 -4.23
CA THR A 205 19.65 -6.99 -3.54
C THR A 205 19.27 -5.59 -4.00
N LEU A 206 19.69 -4.57 -3.25
CA LEU A 206 19.44 -3.17 -3.62
C LEU A 206 20.08 -2.81 -4.97
N SER A 207 21.24 -3.38 -5.28
CA SER A 207 21.92 -3.17 -6.58
C SER A 207 21.13 -3.74 -7.75
N GLU A 208 20.42 -4.85 -7.56
CA GLU A 208 19.64 -5.53 -8.61
C GLU A 208 18.23 -4.95 -8.74
N LEU A 209 17.72 -4.36 -7.67
CA LEU A 209 16.34 -3.90 -7.56
C LEU A 209 15.95 -2.88 -8.65
N ALA A 210 16.89 -2.06 -9.11
CA ALA A 210 16.65 -1.09 -10.18
C ALA A 210 16.25 -1.74 -11.53
N GLY A 211 16.62 -3.01 -11.74
CA GLY A 211 16.37 -3.76 -12.97
C GLY A 211 15.04 -4.52 -12.99
N ILE A 212 14.26 -4.52 -11.91
CA ILE A 212 12.99 -5.25 -11.89
C ILE A 212 11.92 -4.56 -12.74
N ASN A 213 11.04 -5.35 -13.34
CA ASN A 213 9.89 -4.84 -14.09
C ASN A 213 8.74 -4.48 -13.15
N ALA A 214 8.83 -3.30 -12.53
CA ALA A 214 7.84 -2.78 -11.62
C ALA A 214 6.76 -1.96 -12.34
N ASP A 215 5.53 -2.00 -11.80
CA ASP A 215 4.40 -1.18 -12.23
C ASP A 215 3.66 -0.61 -11.00
N MET A 216 2.48 -0.01 -11.21
CA MET A 216 1.67 0.56 -10.12
C MET A 216 1.11 -0.48 -9.14
N ALA A 217 1.04 -1.76 -9.54
CA ALA A 217 0.58 -2.85 -8.69
C ALA A 217 1.74 -3.54 -7.95
N THR A 218 2.95 -3.00 -8.05
CA THR A 218 4.16 -3.51 -7.39
C THR A 218 4.42 -2.76 -6.09
N THR A 219 4.70 -3.51 -5.02
CA THR A 219 5.19 -2.99 -3.74
C THR A 219 6.60 -3.51 -3.52
N VAL A 220 7.52 -2.62 -3.16
CA VAL A 220 8.95 -2.94 -3.02
C VAL A 220 9.35 -2.80 -1.56
N PHE A 221 10.20 -3.71 -1.10
CA PHE A 221 10.67 -3.81 0.28
C PHE A 221 12.19 -3.76 0.32
N ILE A 222 12.75 -2.84 1.10
CA ILE A 222 14.18 -2.72 1.37
C ILE A 222 14.38 -3.00 2.85
N GLY A 223 15.19 -4.00 3.18
CA GLY A 223 15.49 -4.35 4.56
C GLY A 223 16.40 -3.31 5.25
N ASN A 224 16.48 -3.37 6.58
CA ASN A 224 17.43 -2.59 7.37
C ASN A 224 18.80 -3.30 7.51
N SER A 225 19.71 -2.77 8.34
CA SER A 225 21.07 -3.32 8.51
C SER A 225 21.09 -4.75 9.07
N SER A 226 20.03 -5.16 9.78
CA SER A 226 19.91 -6.50 10.37
C SER A 226 19.14 -7.49 9.49
N SER A 227 18.55 -7.04 8.39
CA SER A 227 17.76 -7.88 7.50
C SER A 227 18.61 -8.89 6.74
N PHE A 228 18.06 -10.07 6.50
CA PHE A 228 18.70 -11.11 5.70
C PHE A 228 17.69 -11.93 4.91
N ILE A 229 18.18 -12.66 3.89
CA ILE A 229 17.38 -13.62 3.13
C ILE A 229 17.79 -15.03 3.55
N ARG A 230 16.81 -15.85 3.97
CA ARG A 230 17.02 -17.24 4.31
C ARG A 230 15.79 -18.08 3.93
N ASN A 231 16.02 -19.25 3.35
CA ASN A 231 14.96 -20.17 2.93
C ASN A 231 13.86 -19.44 2.10
N GLU A 232 14.29 -18.67 1.11
CA GLU A 232 13.42 -17.87 0.24
C GLU A 232 12.50 -16.89 0.98
N ARG A 233 12.96 -16.37 2.12
CA ARG A 233 12.24 -15.38 2.93
C ARG A 233 13.13 -14.20 3.27
N LEU A 234 12.59 -13.00 3.14
CA LEU A 234 13.18 -11.77 3.64
C LEU A 234 12.75 -11.58 5.10
N ILE A 235 13.72 -11.51 6.00
CA ILE A 235 13.50 -11.46 7.44
C ILE A 235 14.23 -10.26 8.03
N THR A 236 13.55 -9.48 8.83
CA THR A 236 14.14 -8.45 9.70
C THR A 236 13.94 -8.90 11.14
N PRO A 237 15.03 -9.31 11.84
CA PRO A 237 14.94 -9.84 13.19
C PRO A 237 14.61 -8.75 14.21
N ARG A 238 13.92 -9.12 15.28
CA ARG A 238 13.62 -8.22 16.40
C ARG A 238 14.71 -8.18 17.47
N GLY A 239 15.83 -8.92 17.27
CA GLY A 239 16.94 -8.94 18.21
C GLY A 239 16.77 -9.89 19.39
N TYR A 240 15.79 -10.82 19.35
CA TYR A 240 15.69 -11.85 20.38
C TYR A 240 16.92 -12.78 20.39
N LYS A 241 17.41 -13.12 21.58
CA LYS A 241 18.44 -14.13 21.75
C LYS A 241 17.79 -15.51 21.86
N TYR A 242 18.20 -16.43 21.02
CA TYR A 242 17.78 -17.82 21.07
C TYR A 242 18.94 -18.67 21.66
N ASN A 243 18.72 -19.32 22.78
CA ASN A 243 19.75 -20.12 23.48
C ASN A 243 21.06 -19.36 23.81
N ASN A 244 20.95 -18.10 24.26
CA ASN A 244 22.06 -17.20 24.51
C ASN A 244 22.88 -16.81 23.25
N LYS A 245 22.35 -17.08 22.06
CA LYS A 245 22.97 -16.74 20.78
C LYS A 245 22.10 -15.73 20.03
N THR A 246 22.74 -14.76 19.41
CA THR A 246 22.08 -13.77 18.51
C THR A 246 22.15 -14.29 17.08
N MET A 247 21.09 -14.08 16.28
CA MET A 247 21.20 -14.25 14.85
C MET A 247 21.97 -13.06 14.27
N ASN A 248 23.10 -13.32 13.65
CA ASN A 248 23.87 -12.30 12.93
C ASN A 248 23.22 -11.98 11.57
N PRO A 249 23.52 -10.80 10.96
CA PRO A 249 23.01 -10.43 9.64
C PRO A 249 23.26 -11.46 8.53
N GLY A 250 24.24 -12.34 8.67
CA GLY A 250 24.46 -13.50 7.79
C GLY A 250 23.56 -14.71 8.03
N GLY A 251 22.61 -14.64 9.00
CA GLY A 251 21.73 -15.74 9.34
C GLY A 251 22.42 -16.88 10.12
N GLU A 252 23.64 -16.68 10.57
CA GLU A 252 24.36 -17.63 11.44
C GLU A 252 24.02 -17.35 12.91
N ILE A 253 23.87 -18.44 13.66
CA ILE A 253 23.64 -18.39 15.11
C ILE A 253 25.02 -18.34 15.78
N SER A 254 25.40 -17.16 16.26
CA SER A 254 26.64 -16.95 17.02
C SER A 254 26.40 -16.91 18.52
#